data_02a4526997cb25b58058ba97431c87fc
#
_entry.id   02a4526997cb25b58058ba97431c87fc
#
_cell.length_a   1.000
_cell.length_b   1.000
_cell.length_c   1.000
_cell.angle_alpha   90.00
_cell.angle_beta   90.00
_cell.angle_gamma   90.00
#
_symmetry.space_group_name_H-M   'P 1'
#
loop_
_entity.id
_entity.type
_entity.pdbx_description
1 polymer ?
#
loop_
_entity_poly.entity_id
_entity_poly.type
_entity_poly.pdbx_seq_one_letter_code
_entity_poly.pdbx_strand_id
1 'polypeptide(L)'
;MYKAAIEIAAPPARIFEFLTDPKHLQSWQPDVVEAKPLPPGGLQVGAHVGATVQEYGRRFDVDLLVASMKRNEHIAYRMDAPTASAYVEYQIVPWGPKTLVVSTGAMRPKGFLRSLYPLLQGLIQRMVQRKMASRLMLLRTAVETHA
;
A
#
# COMPACT_ATOMS: atom_id res chain seq x y z
N MET A 1 11.00 3.43 -10.28
CA MET A 1 10.15 3.93 -9.17
C MET A 1 8.74 4.21 -9.71
N TYR A 2 7.76 3.83 -8.95
CA TYR A 2 6.36 4.01 -9.30
C TYR A 2 5.76 5.13 -8.46
N LYS A 3 4.84 5.90 -9.02
CA LYS A 3 4.23 7.03 -8.32
C LYS A 3 2.79 7.25 -8.78
N ALA A 4 1.90 7.49 -7.82
CA ALA A 4 0.53 7.88 -8.09
C ALA A 4 0.08 8.87 -7.02
N ALA A 5 -0.89 9.71 -7.34
CA ALA A 5 -1.42 10.69 -6.41
C ALA A 5 -2.92 10.88 -6.62
N ILE A 6 -3.62 11.25 -5.55
CA ILE A 6 -5.04 11.53 -5.61
C ILE A 6 -5.42 12.56 -4.53
N GLU A 7 -6.39 13.41 -4.84
CA GLU A 7 -6.99 14.30 -3.85
C GLU A 7 -8.21 13.63 -3.21
N ILE A 8 -8.31 13.71 -1.89
CA ILE A 8 -9.40 13.11 -1.12
C ILE A 8 -10.05 14.20 -0.25
N ALA A 9 -11.37 14.25 -0.26
CA ALA A 9 -12.13 15.20 0.53
C ALA A 9 -12.32 14.68 1.97
N ALA A 10 -11.22 14.64 2.71
CA ALA A 10 -11.21 14.19 4.11
C ALA A 10 -9.97 14.73 4.81
N PRO A 11 -9.98 14.83 6.14
CA PRO A 11 -8.79 15.29 6.90
C PRO A 11 -7.70 14.22 6.90
N PRO A 12 -6.42 14.63 7.06
CA PRO A 12 -5.29 13.69 7.08
C PRO A 12 -5.44 12.56 8.10
N ALA A 13 -5.96 12.82 9.27
CA ALA A 13 -6.14 11.80 10.30
C ALA A 13 -7.07 10.67 9.85
N ARG A 14 -8.14 11.01 9.14
CA ARG A 14 -9.10 10.04 8.63
C ARG A 14 -8.47 9.14 7.56
N ILE A 15 -7.68 9.76 6.68
CA ILE A 15 -6.98 9.02 5.62
C ILE A 15 -5.94 8.09 6.22
N PHE A 16 -5.17 8.57 7.19
CA PHE A 16 -4.17 7.75 7.87
C PHE A 16 -4.83 6.54 8.55
N GLU A 17 -5.98 6.73 9.16
CA GLU A 17 -6.76 5.63 9.76
C GLU A 17 -7.12 4.56 8.72
N PHE A 18 -7.63 4.95 7.55
CA PHE A 18 -7.97 3.99 6.50
C PHE A 18 -6.74 3.28 5.93
N LEU A 19 -5.61 3.97 5.85
CA LEU A 19 -4.37 3.38 5.36
C LEU A 19 -3.79 2.33 6.32
N THR A 20 -4.01 2.48 7.62
CA THR A 20 -3.26 1.74 8.63
C THR A 20 -4.11 0.81 9.49
N ASP A 21 -5.40 1.04 9.62
CA ASP A 21 -6.27 0.19 10.43
C ASP A 21 -6.66 -1.07 9.66
N PRO A 22 -6.37 -2.28 10.19
CA PRO A 22 -6.76 -3.52 9.53
C PRO A 22 -8.25 -3.64 9.22
N LYS A 23 -9.11 -2.99 10.00
CA LYS A 23 -10.56 -2.99 9.78
C LYS A 23 -10.96 -2.34 8.46
N HIS A 24 -10.17 -1.41 7.97
CA HIS A 24 -10.48 -0.66 6.74
C HIS A 24 -9.76 -1.21 5.51
N LEU A 25 -8.80 -2.11 5.69
CA LEU A 25 -7.92 -2.57 4.62
C LEU A 25 -8.70 -3.15 3.44
N GLN A 26 -9.68 -4.01 3.70
CA GLN A 26 -10.45 -4.65 2.63
C GLN A 26 -11.32 -3.67 1.84
N SER A 27 -11.65 -2.51 2.40
CA SER A 27 -12.47 -1.52 1.72
C SER A 27 -11.76 -0.85 0.53
N TRP A 28 -10.43 -0.83 0.54
CA TRP A 28 -9.65 -0.23 -0.56
C TRP A 28 -8.61 -1.18 -1.17
N GLN A 29 -8.45 -2.37 -0.62
CA GLN A 29 -7.59 -3.43 -1.16
C GLN A 29 -8.42 -4.69 -1.38
N PRO A 30 -9.08 -4.82 -2.54
CA PRO A 30 -10.04 -5.91 -2.76
C PRO A 30 -9.41 -7.30 -2.83
N ASP A 31 -8.11 -7.40 -3.11
CA ASP A 31 -7.40 -8.68 -3.11
C ASP A 31 -7.05 -9.19 -1.71
N VAL A 32 -7.24 -8.39 -0.66
CA VAL A 32 -7.06 -8.82 0.72
C VAL A 32 -8.28 -9.61 1.16
N VAL A 33 -8.10 -10.89 1.48
CA VAL A 33 -9.18 -11.75 1.99
C VAL A 33 -9.25 -11.75 3.51
N GLU A 34 -8.13 -11.47 4.17
CA GLU A 34 -8.07 -11.37 5.63
C GLU A 34 -6.96 -10.40 6.03
N ALA A 35 -7.31 -9.42 6.86
CA ALA A 35 -6.33 -8.52 7.47
C ALA A 35 -6.05 -9.00 8.89
N LYS A 36 -4.78 -9.25 9.21
CA LYS A 36 -4.37 -9.68 10.54
C LYS A 36 -4.41 -8.50 11.51
N PRO A 37 -4.72 -8.74 12.79
CA PRO A 37 -4.69 -7.67 13.79
C PRO A 37 -3.28 -7.11 13.95
N LEU A 38 -3.20 -5.86 14.40
CA LEU A 38 -1.91 -5.23 14.69
C LEU A 38 -1.18 -6.00 15.80
N PRO A 39 0.16 -6.02 15.75
CA PRO A 39 0.94 -6.70 16.79
C PRO A 39 0.80 -6.00 18.15
N PRO A 40 1.18 -6.68 19.25
CA PRO A 40 1.27 -6.03 20.56
C PRO A 40 2.13 -4.77 20.49
N GLY A 41 1.66 -3.69 21.11
CA GLY A 41 2.31 -2.39 21.02
C GLY A 41 1.78 -1.53 19.89
N GLY A 42 0.96 -2.06 19.00
CA GLY A 42 0.31 -1.34 17.92
C GLY A 42 1.22 -0.98 16.76
N LEU A 43 0.81 0.03 16.00
CA LEU A 43 1.53 0.47 14.81
C LEU A 43 2.70 1.37 15.19
N GLN A 44 3.91 0.95 14.83
CA GLN A 44 5.15 1.70 15.09
C GLN A 44 6.24 1.23 14.13
N VAL A 45 7.29 2.02 14.00
CA VAL A 45 8.46 1.64 13.20
C VAL A 45 9.04 0.33 13.73
N GLY A 46 9.31 -0.62 12.84
CA GLY A 46 9.77 -1.95 13.19
C GLY A 46 8.65 -2.96 13.41
N ALA A 47 7.39 -2.53 13.47
CA ALA A 47 6.26 -3.44 13.59
C ALA A 47 6.03 -4.19 12.28
N HIS A 48 5.55 -5.43 12.39
CA HIS A 48 5.13 -6.23 11.25
C HIS A 48 3.60 -6.19 11.15
N VAL A 49 3.09 -5.89 9.96
CA VAL A 49 1.68 -5.93 9.66
C VAL A 49 1.43 -6.98 8.59
N GLY A 50 0.39 -7.75 8.73
CA GLY A 50 0.16 -8.89 7.87
C GLY A 50 -1.24 -8.94 7.30
N ALA A 51 -1.35 -9.63 6.16
CA ALA A 51 -2.62 -9.89 5.52
C ALA A 51 -2.53 -11.16 4.68
N THR A 52 -3.67 -11.80 4.44
CA THR A 52 -3.78 -12.87 3.46
C THR A 52 -4.38 -12.27 2.19
N VAL A 53 -3.70 -12.47 1.09
CA VAL A 53 -4.03 -11.89 -0.22
C VAL A 53 -4.40 -12.99 -1.18
N GLN A 54 -5.38 -12.75 -2.05
CA GLN A 54 -5.75 -13.66 -3.12
C GLN A 54 -5.55 -12.96 -4.46
N GLU A 55 -4.62 -13.48 -5.25
CA GLU A 55 -4.35 -13.02 -6.61
C GLU A 55 -4.13 -14.21 -7.53
N TYR A 56 -4.66 -14.13 -8.74
CA TYR A 56 -4.49 -15.17 -9.78
C TYR A 56 -4.87 -16.58 -9.30
N GLY A 57 -5.94 -16.67 -8.48
CA GLY A 57 -6.42 -17.95 -7.95
C GLY A 57 -5.58 -18.54 -6.82
N ARG A 58 -4.59 -17.81 -6.32
CA ARG A 58 -3.73 -18.26 -5.21
C ARG A 58 -3.89 -17.37 -4.00
N ARG A 59 -3.82 -17.98 -2.82
CA ARG A 59 -3.75 -17.26 -1.55
C ARG A 59 -2.35 -17.34 -0.99
N PHE A 60 -1.86 -16.22 -0.49
CA PHE A 60 -0.56 -16.16 0.18
C PHE A 60 -0.57 -15.11 1.26
N ASP A 61 0.26 -15.33 2.27
CA ASP A 61 0.42 -14.38 3.36
C ASP A 61 1.44 -13.33 2.97
N VAL A 62 1.13 -12.08 3.26
CA VAL A 62 2.01 -10.94 3.06
C VAL A 62 2.37 -10.39 4.43
N ASP A 63 3.66 -10.18 4.66
CA ASP A 63 4.19 -9.56 5.85
C ASP A 63 4.92 -8.30 5.47
N LEU A 64 4.48 -7.17 6.04
CA LEU A 64 5.04 -5.86 5.76
C LEU A 64 5.72 -5.32 7.01
N LEU A 65 6.95 -4.86 6.86
CA LEU A 65 7.67 -4.18 7.92
C LEU A 65 7.43 -2.67 7.81
N VAL A 66 7.00 -2.05 8.89
CA VAL A 66 6.89 -0.59 8.96
C VAL A 66 8.30 0.01 9.00
N ALA A 67 8.74 0.55 7.87
CA ALA A 67 10.10 1.07 7.72
C ALA A 67 10.23 2.50 8.24
N SER A 68 9.20 3.32 8.06
CA SER A 68 9.14 4.67 8.64
C SER A 68 7.69 5.08 8.82
N MET A 69 7.44 5.98 9.75
CA MET A 69 6.08 6.44 10.02
C MET A 69 6.11 7.76 10.77
N LYS A 70 5.19 8.65 10.38
CA LYS A 70 4.84 9.82 11.15
C LYS A 70 3.32 9.96 11.09
N ARG A 71 2.67 9.88 12.25
CA ARG A 71 1.21 9.84 12.34
C ARG A 71 0.57 10.98 11.54
N ASN A 72 -0.43 10.63 10.72
CA ASN A 72 -1.20 11.54 9.86
C ASN A 72 -0.39 12.23 8.76
N GLU A 73 0.88 11.90 8.57
CA GLU A 73 1.74 12.51 7.56
C GLU A 73 2.32 11.51 6.58
N HIS A 74 2.86 10.39 7.06
CA HIS A 74 3.34 9.35 6.15
C HIS A 74 3.48 8.00 6.83
N ILE A 75 3.50 6.96 6.00
CA ILE A 75 3.88 5.61 6.42
C ILE A 75 4.53 4.90 5.23
N ALA A 76 5.60 4.17 5.52
CA ALA A 76 6.32 3.39 4.53
C ALA A 76 6.49 1.96 4.99
N TYR A 77 6.31 1.03 4.05
CA TYR A 77 6.42 -0.40 4.31
C TYR A 77 7.47 -1.03 3.41
N ARG A 78 8.12 -2.07 3.93
CA ARG A 78 8.97 -2.97 3.15
C ARG A 78 8.39 -4.37 3.16
N MET A 79 8.46 -5.03 2.02
CA MET A 79 8.08 -6.42 1.87
C MET A 79 9.24 -7.17 1.22
N ASP A 80 9.54 -8.37 1.73
CA ASP A 80 10.56 -9.22 1.16
C ASP A 80 9.95 -10.57 0.83
N ALA A 81 9.98 -10.95 -0.44
CA ALA A 81 9.44 -12.20 -0.94
C ALA A 81 10.50 -12.91 -1.78
N PRO A 82 10.35 -14.23 -2.04
CA PRO A 82 11.33 -14.97 -2.84
C PRO A 82 11.57 -14.42 -4.24
N THR A 83 10.54 -13.81 -4.85
CA THR A 83 10.61 -13.31 -6.23
C THR A 83 10.92 -11.82 -6.33
N ALA A 84 10.73 -11.05 -5.25
CA ALA A 84 10.95 -9.62 -5.27
C ALA A 84 11.00 -9.03 -3.87
N SER A 85 11.72 -7.92 -3.74
CA SER A 85 11.58 -6.98 -2.61
C SER A 85 10.77 -5.79 -3.08
N ALA A 86 9.93 -5.26 -2.22
CA ALA A 86 9.10 -4.10 -2.53
C ALA A 86 9.15 -3.08 -1.41
N TYR A 87 8.96 -1.82 -1.79
CA TYR A 87 8.84 -0.69 -0.87
C TYR A 87 7.67 0.15 -1.33
N VAL A 88 6.84 0.56 -0.41
CA VAL A 88 5.74 1.48 -0.70
C VAL A 88 5.65 2.53 0.40
N GLU A 89 5.48 3.78 -0.01
CA GLU A 89 5.31 4.92 0.90
C GLU A 89 4.06 5.68 0.53
N TYR A 90 3.28 6.05 1.53
CA TYR A 90 2.14 6.94 1.39
C TYR A 90 2.45 8.24 2.12
N GLN A 91 2.37 9.35 1.41
CA GLN A 91 2.50 10.68 1.97
C GLN A 91 1.14 11.36 1.97
N ILE A 92 0.81 12.01 3.07
CA ILE A 92 -0.47 12.67 3.28
C ILE A 92 -0.20 14.16 3.46
N VAL A 93 -0.63 14.97 2.49
CA VAL A 93 -0.29 16.38 2.45
C VAL A 93 -1.58 17.21 2.44
N PRO A 94 -1.77 18.12 3.42
CA PRO A 94 -2.88 19.06 3.34
C PRO A 94 -2.83 19.85 2.03
N TRP A 95 -3.96 19.94 1.34
CA TRP A 95 -4.02 20.54 0.00
C TRP A 95 -5.30 21.38 -0.13
N GLY A 96 -5.27 22.59 0.41
CA GLY A 96 -6.45 23.44 0.47
C GLY A 96 -7.58 22.78 1.30
N PRO A 97 -8.80 22.72 0.78
CA PRO A 97 -9.93 22.09 1.48
C PRO A 97 -9.89 20.55 1.45
N LYS A 98 -8.95 19.99 0.70
CA LYS A 98 -8.78 18.53 0.55
C LYS A 98 -7.43 18.09 1.07
N THR A 99 -7.14 16.82 0.95
CA THR A 99 -5.86 16.21 1.28
C THR A 99 -5.31 15.49 0.06
N LEU A 100 -4.05 15.72 -0.25
CA LEU A 100 -3.37 15.01 -1.33
C LEU A 100 -2.68 13.78 -0.74
N VAL A 101 -2.94 12.61 -1.33
CA VAL A 101 -2.25 11.37 -0.98
C VAL A 101 -1.33 11.00 -2.12
N VAL A 102 -0.05 10.87 -1.83
CA VAL A 102 0.97 10.49 -2.80
C VAL A 102 1.50 9.11 -2.44
N SER A 103 1.33 8.15 -3.34
CA SER A 103 1.89 6.81 -3.20
C SER A 103 3.14 6.70 -4.06
N THR A 104 4.25 6.29 -3.45
CA THR A 104 5.52 6.05 -4.12
C THR A 104 5.94 4.64 -3.84
N GLY A 105 6.39 3.92 -4.87
CA GLY A 105 6.80 2.53 -4.71
C GLY A 105 8.03 2.20 -5.52
N ALA A 106 8.73 1.16 -5.08
CA ALA A 106 9.85 0.58 -5.78
C ALA A 106 9.79 -0.93 -5.64
N MET A 107 10.21 -1.64 -6.67
CA MET A 107 10.28 -3.10 -6.66
C MET A 107 11.64 -3.53 -7.20
N ARG A 108 12.25 -4.48 -6.51
CA ARG A 108 13.52 -5.07 -6.93
C ARG A 108 13.31 -6.55 -7.18
N PRO A 109 13.38 -7.02 -8.43
CA PRO A 109 13.20 -8.43 -8.73
C PRO A 109 14.35 -9.26 -8.18
N LYS A 110 14.06 -10.51 -7.82
CA LYS A 110 15.01 -11.47 -7.28
C LYS A 110 14.88 -12.82 -8.01
N GLY A 111 15.91 -13.64 -7.93
CA GLY A 111 15.90 -15.00 -8.41
C GLY A 111 15.52 -15.09 -9.89
N PHE A 112 14.60 -15.98 -10.20
CA PHE A 112 14.14 -16.23 -11.56
C PHE A 112 13.56 -14.96 -12.22
N LEU A 113 12.79 -14.18 -11.48
CA LEU A 113 12.20 -12.96 -12.00
C LEU A 113 13.25 -11.93 -12.39
N ARG A 114 14.39 -11.91 -11.68
CA ARG A 114 15.51 -11.01 -12.01
C ARG A 114 16.05 -11.27 -13.41
N SER A 115 16.14 -12.53 -13.81
CA SER A 115 16.62 -12.91 -15.14
C SER A 115 15.66 -12.51 -16.25
N LEU A 116 14.35 -12.55 -15.99
CA LEU A 116 13.32 -12.22 -16.95
C LEU A 116 12.94 -10.74 -16.95
N TYR A 117 13.32 -10.00 -15.93
CA TYR A 117 12.88 -8.62 -15.72
C TYR A 117 13.18 -7.71 -16.92
N PRO A 118 14.37 -7.75 -17.54
CA PRO A 118 14.65 -6.88 -18.70
C PRO A 118 13.66 -7.07 -19.85
N LEU A 119 13.12 -8.28 -20.02
CA LEU A 119 12.14 -8.59 -21.07
C LEU A 119 10.73 -8.13 -20.71
N LEU A 120 10.40 -8.15 -19.40
CA LEU A 120 9.05 -7.89 -18.90
C LEU A 120 8.91 -6.53 -18.25
N GLN A 121 9.97 -5.75 -18.19
CA GLN A 121 10.02 -4.48 -17.45
C GLN A 121 8.87 -3.54 -17.79
N GLY A 122 8.61 -3.30 -19.08
CA GLY A 122 7.55 -2.39 -19.50
C GLY A 122 6.16 -2.87 -19.09
N LEU A 123 5.92 -4.19 -19.17
CA LEU A 123 4.65 -4.78 -18.78
C LEU A 123 4.45 -4.69 -17.26
N ILE A 124 5.48 -5.04 -16.50
CA ILE A 124 5.44 -4.99 -15.03
C ILE A 124 5.22 -3.55 -14.55
N GLN A 125 5.92 -2.58 -15.13
CA GLN A 125 5.75 -1.17 -14.77
C GLN A 125 4.32 -0.69 -15.00
N ARG A 126 3.70 -1.07 -16.12
CA ARG A 126 2.32 -0.72 -16.42
C ARG A 126 1.36 -1.34 -15.41
N MET A 127 1.55 -2.62 -15.10
CA MET A 127 0.70 -3.33 -14.14
C MET A 127 0.78 -2.70 -12.76
N VAL A 128 1.97 -2.44 -12.25
CA VAL A 128 2.19 -1.85 -10.93
C VAL A 128 1.61 -0.43 -10.89
N GLN A 129 1.85 0.38 -11.92
CA GLN A 129 1.37 1.74 -11.98
C GLN A 129 -0.17 1.79 -11.97
N ARG A 130 -0.83 0.94 -12.75
CA ARG A 130 -2.29 0.84 -12.76
C ARG A 130 -2.85 0.39 -11.42
N LYS A 131 -2.19 -0.57 -10.78
CA LYS A 131 -2.61 -1.09 -9.49
C LYS A 131 -2.53 -0.01 -8.40
N MET A 132 -1.45 0.76 -8.38
CA MET A 132 -1.29 1.87 -7.44
C MET A 132 -2.38 2.94 -7.65
N ALA A 133 -2.62 3.35 -8.88
CA ALA A 133 -3.64 4.34 -9.20
C ALA A 133 -5.04 3.84 -8.82
N SER A 134 -5.35 2.60 -9.16
CA SER A 134 -6.64 1.98 -8.82
C SER A 134 -6.88 1.92 -7.31
N ARG A 135 -5.86 1.55 -6.55
CA ARG A 135 -5.98 1.48 -5.09
C ARG A 135 -6.21 2.84 -4.46
N LEU A 136 -5.56 3.88 -4.96
CA LEU A 136 -5.82 5.24 -4.48
C LEU A 136 -7.25 5.69 -4.78
N MET A 137 -7.79 5.32 -5.93
CA MET A 137 -9.19 5.61 -6.26
C MET A 137 -10.16 4.88 -5.31
N LEU A 138 -9.87 3.62 -5.01
CA LEU A 138 -10.66 2.85 -4.04
C LEU A 138 -10.54 3.44 -2.63
N LEU A 139 -9.35 3.87 -2.25
CA LEU A 139 -9.14 4.55 -0.97
C LEU A 139 -9.98 5.81 -0.87
N ARG A 140 -9.97 6.64 -1.91
CA ARG A 140 -10.79 7.85 -1.95
C ARG A 140 -12.28 7.52 -1.78
N THR A 141 -12.77 6.55 -2.53
CA THR A 141 -14.17 6.12 -2.44
C THR A 141 -14.52 5.64 -1.04
N ALA A 142 -13.66 4.80 -0.45
CA ALA A 142 -13.88 4.27 0.89
C ALA A 142 -13.91 5.38 1.95
N VAL A 143 -12.93 6.29 1.91
CA VAL A 143 -12.82 7.38 2.88
C VAL A 143 -13.99 8.35 2.74
N GLU A 144 -14.34 8.76 1.51
CA GLU A 144 -15.41 9.75 1.28
C GLU A 144 -16.79 9.17 1.55
N THR A 145 -16.98 7.87 1.34
CA THR A 145 -18.26 7.19 1.61
C THR A 145 -18.49 6.97 3.10
N HIS A 146 -17.44 6.72 3.86
CA HIS A 146 -17.52 6.45 5.30
C HIS A 146 -17.15 7.65 6.17
N ALA A 147 -17.09 8.81 5.57
CA ALA A 147 -16.75 10.06 6.27
C ALA A 147 -17.86 10.53 7.20
#